data_791969878687632f0f67f73d3679d42b
#
_entry.id   791969878687632f0f67f73d3679d42b
#
_cell.length_a   1.000
_cell.length_b   1.000
_cell.length_c   1.000
_cell.angle_alpha   90.00
_cell.angle_beta   90.00
_cell.angle_gamma   90.00
#
_symmetry.space_group_name_H-M   'P 1'
#
loop_
_entity.id
_entity.type
_entity.pdbx_description
1 polymer ?
#
loop_
_entity_poly.entity_id
_entity_poly.type
_entity_poly.pdbx_seq_one_letter_code
_entity_poly.pdbx_strand_id
1 'polypeptide(L)'
;MENLGAGQSPDHHPLLGLERIDGPVAECLARIGEVFRVFEKQDSGCVAYGVRLPDRAERWFVKTAVEAVGRRSLERAWDFHRAVRHPVIVPQVHRIALRAGAAAVVMPWRDGEVLYDPAERGRRDRTTPGSPMARFRALPVARVEAAIDRVLDAHLAVEAAGHVAVDLYDGALLYDFTAHQTHLVDLDEYRPGPFVLDAERLPGSTRLMAPEEFERGAVIDIRTTVYVLGRIARLLLDAGDEERAWRGTAAQLAVLERATRPDPAERFARVQGFAEAWRGAAPAS
;
A
#
# COMPACT_ATOMS: atom_id res chain seq x y z
N MET A 1 -35.73 -38.11 -19.73
CA MET A 1 -34.61 -38.60 -18.87
C MET A 1 -33.61 -37.48 -18.77
N GLU A 2 -33.68 -36.88 -17.61
CA GLU A 2 -32.92 -35.70 -17.19
C GLU A 2 -31.43 -36.02 -17.08
N ASN A 3 -30.62 -35.16 -17.59
CA ASN A 3 -29.23 -35.16 -17.26
C ASN A 3 -28.93 -33.94 -16.35
N LEU A 4 -28.98 -34.23 -15.06
CA LEU A 4 -28.70 -33.32 -13.97
C LEU A 4 -27.27 -32.79 -14.13
N GLY A 5 -27.17 -31.49 -14.23
CA GLY A 5 -25.93 -30.79 -14.16
C GLY A 5 -25.14 -31.18 -12.91
N ALA A 6 -23.90 -31.59 -13.10
CA ALA A 6 -22.95 -31.79 -12.02
C ALA A 6 -22.73 -30.44 -11.32
N GLY A 7 -23.35 -30.28 -10.16
CA GLY A 7 -23.06 -29.18 -9.23
C GLY A 7 -21.58 -29.25 -8.85
N GLN A 8 -20.81 -28.26 -9.27
CA GLN A 8 -19.46 -28.09 -8.76
C GLN A 8 -19.57 -27.77 -7.27
N SER A 9 -18.93 -28.58 -6.45
CA SER A 9 -18.77 -28.35 -5.01
C SER A 9 -18.20 -26.96 -4.76
N PRO A 10 -18.64 -26.22 -3.72
CA PRO A 10 -18.16 -24.90 -3.38
C PRO A 10 -16.65 -24.85 -3.05
N ASP A 11 -15.97 -25.99 -2.96
CA ASP A 11 -14.63 -26.12 -2.41
C ASP A 11 -13.46 -25.93 -3.40
N HIS A 12 -13.69 -25.65 -4.69
CA HIS A 12 -12.58 -25.47 -5.64
C HIS A 12 -12.63 -24.12 -6.34
N HIS A 13 -12.13 -23.07 -5.62
CA HIS A 13 -11.83 -21.80 -6.26
C HIS A 13 -10.58 -21.96 -7.15
N PRO A 14 -10.65 -21.66 -8.47
CA PRO A 14 -9.59 -21.99 -9.43
C PRO A 14 -8.21 -21.39 -9.08
N LEU A 15 -8.20 -20.22 -8.47
CA LEU A 15 -6.98 -19.53 -8.09
C LEU A 15 -6.59 -19.77 -6.61
N LEU A 16 -7.56 -19.77 -5.68
CA LEU A 16 -7.29 -19.97 -4.25
C LEU A 16 -7.09 -21.45 -3.88
N GLY A 17 -7.50 -22.38 -4.74
CA GLY A 17 -7.19 -23.80 -4.61
C GLY A 17 -5.87 -24.22 -5.27
N LEU A 18 -5.16 -23.29 -5.93
CA LEU A 18 -3.92 -23.59 -6.64
C LEU A 18 -2.73 -23.55 -5.66
N GLU A 19 -2.17 -24.69 -5.33
CA GLU A 19 -1.06 -24.79 -4.37
C GLU A 19 0.31 -24.53 -5.02
N ARG A 20 0.46 -24.88 -6.32
CA ARG A 20 1.76 -24.86 -7.01
C ARG A 20 1.63 -24.54 -8.50
N ILE A 21 2.62 -23.80 -9.02
CA ILE A 21 2.85 -23.58 -10.46
C ILE A 21 4.26 -24.03 -10.82
N ASP A 22 4.36 -25.01 -11.73
CA ASP A 22 5.65 -25.56 -12.20
C ASP A 22 6.12 -24.97 -13.54
N GLY A 23 5.29 -24.21 -14.23
CA GLY A 23 5.57 -23.54 -15.50
C GLY A 23 5.60 -22.02 -15.40
N PRO A 24 5.57 -21.31 -16.55
CA PRO A 24 5.43 -19.88 -16.60
C PRO A 24 4.12 -19.43 -15.94
N VAL A 25 4.22 -18.47 -15.01
CA VAL A 25 3.05 -18.00 -14.22
C VAL A 25 1.98 -17.42 -15.15
N ALA A 26 2.39 -16.58 -16.12
CA ALA A 26 1.45 -15.97 -17.07
C ALA A 26 0.61 -17.01 -17.83
N GLU A 27 1.24 -18.09 -18.31
CA GLU A 27 0.54 -19.16 -19.03
C GLU A 27 -0.43 -19.94 -18.12
N CYS A 28 -0.03 -20.16 -16.87
CA CYS A 28 -0.90 -20.82 -15.89
C CYS A 28 -2.12 -19.96 -15.59
N LEU A 29 -1.92 -18.67 -15.35
CA LEU A 29 -3.02 -17.72 -15.07
C LEU A 29 -3.95 -17.58 -16.27
N ALA A 30 -3.42 -17.56 -17.51
CA ALA A 30 -4.23 -17.51 -18.74
C ALA A 30 -5.11 -18.75 -18.96
N ARG A 31 -4.76 -19.90 -18.37
CA ARG A 31 -5.63 -21.10 -18.39
C ARG A 31 -6.72 -21.05 -17.33
N ILE A 32 -6.53 -20.25 -16.25
CA ILE A 32 -7.49 -20.11 -15.16
C ILE A 32 -8.53 -19.02 -15.48
N GLY A 33 -8.09 -17.94 -16.12
CA GLY A 33 -8.92 -16.79 -16.41
C GLY A 33 -8.29 -15.84 -17.41
N GLU A 34 -8.98 -14.72 -17.66
CA GLU A 34 -8.46 -13.63 -18.51
C GLU A 34 -7.39 -12.85 -17.73
N VAL A 35 -6.16 -12.84 -18.21
CA VAL A 35 -5.12 -11.89 -17.74
C VAL A 35 -5.38 -10.55 -18.41
N PHE A 36 -6.09 -9.66 -17.75
CA PHE A 36 -6.48 -8.37 -18.33
C PHE A 36 -5.47 -7.24 -18.10
N ARG A 37 -4.49 -7.45 -17.21
CA ARG A 37 -3.41 -6.48 -16.96
C ARG A 37 -2.13 -7.17 -16.49
N VAL A 38 -0.98 -6.64 -16.92
CA VAL A 38 0.35 -7.09 -16.49
C VAL A 38 1.16 -5.86 -16.05
N PHE A 39 1.89 -5.99 -14.94
CA PHE A 39 2.78 -4.98 -14.38
C PHE A 39 4.19 -5.58 -14.33
N GLU A 40 5.01 -5.27 -15.33
CA GLU A 40 6.37 -5.85 -15.47
C GLU A 40 7.49 -4.88 -15.08
N LYS A 41 7.20 -3.57 -15.07
CA LYS A 41 8.22 -2.53 -14.88
C LYS A 41 8.18 -1.99 -13.46
N GLN A 42 8.41 -2.87 -12.48
CA GLN A 42 8.50 -2.47 -11.08
C GLN A 42 9.95 -2.49 -10.61
N ASP A 43 10.39 -1.43 -9.93
CA ASP A 43 11.75 -1.31 -9.38
C ASP A 43 12.06 -2.45 -8.35
N SER A 44 11.04 -3.11 -7.82
CA SER A 44 11.14 -4.24 -6.89
C SER A 44 11.56 -5.58 -7.53
N GLY A 45 11.66 -5.65 -8.87
CA GLY A 45 11.87 -6.91 -9.59
C GLY A 45 10.69 -7.88 -9.50
N CYS A 46 9.53 -7.38 -9.07
CA CYS A 46 8.29 -8.15 -9.07
C CYS A 46 7.54 -8.01 -10.39
N VAL A 47 6.80 -9.06 -10.76
CA VAL A 47 5.82 -9.04 -11.84
C VAL A 47 4.45 -9.30 -11.24
N ALA A 48 3.44 -8.53 -11.65
CA ALA A 48 2.09 -8.73 -11.15
C ALA A 48 1.07 -8.80 -12.29
N TYR A 49 -0.04 -9.49 -12.02
CA TYR A 49 -1.07 -9.81 -12.99
C TYR A 49 -2.45 -9.48 -12.43
N GLY A 50 -3.28 -8.79 -13.21
CA GLY A 50 -4.72 -8.70 -13.00
C GLY A 50 -5.40 -9.87 -13.72
N VAL A 51 -6.12 -10.71 -12.99
CA VAL A 51 -6.81 -11.89 -13.51
C VAL A 51 -8.30 -11.78 -13.25
N ARG A 52 -9.11 -12.00 -14.28
CA ARG A 52 -10.57 -12.06 -14.20
C ARG A 52 -11.03 -13.51 -14.36
N LEU A 53 -11.79 -14.02 -13.40
CA LEU A 53 -12.36 -15.36 -13.49
C LEU A 53 -13.70 -15.31 -14.27
N PRO A 54 -13.83 -16.06 -15.38
CA PRO A 54 -14.97 -15.94 -16.30
C PRO A 54 -16.31 -16.27 -15.65
N ASP A 55 -16.34 -17.29 -14.80
CA ASP A 55 -17.60 -17.82 -14.24
C ASP A 55 -18.02 -17.15 -12.92
N ARG A 56 -17.22 -16.22 -12.37
CA ARG A 56 -17.44 -15.66 -11.03
C ARG A 56 -17.49 -14.14 -10.98
N ALA A 57 -17.26 -13.44 -12.09
CA ALA A 57 -17.09 -11.99 -12.17
C ALA A 57 -16.04 -11.41 -11.17
N GLU A 58 -15.22 -12.30 -10.60
CA GLU A 58 -14.19 -11.96 -9.63
C GLU A 58 -12.91 -11.52 -10.33
N ARG A 59 -12.26 -10.53 -9.74
CA ARG A 59 -10.95 -10.06 -10.20
C ARG A 59 -9.92 -10.22 -9.09
N TRP A 60 -8.75 -10.65 -9.47
CA TRP A 60 -7.65 -10.97 -8.58
C TRP A 60 -6.36 -10.28 -9.02
N PHE A 61 -5.53 -9.95 -8.07
CA PHE A 61 -4.17 -9.47 -8.28
C PHE A 61 -3.20 -10.56 -7.83
N VAL A 62 -2.31 -10.97 -8.70
CA VAL A 62 -1.30 -12.01 -8.41
C VAL A 62 0.08 -11.39 -8.58
N LYS A 63 0.87 -11.30 -7.50
CA LYS A 63 2.21 -10.72 -7.48
C LYS A 63 3.24 -11.83 -7.28
N THR A 64 4.29 -11.81 -8.09
CA THR A 64 5.39 -12.79 -8.02
C THR A 64 6.74 -12.08 -8.05
N ALA A 65 7.77 -12.72 -7.51
CA ALA A 65 9.14 -12.25 -7.59
C ALA A 65 10.06 -13.38 -8.04
N VAL A 66 10.89 -13.11 -9.04
CA VAL A 66 11.90 -14.03 -9.53
C VAL A 66 13.21 -13.83 -8.78
N GLU A 67 13.59 -12.59 -8.52
CA GLU A 67 14.84 -12.22 -7.86
C GLU A 67 14.80 -12.41 -6.33
N ALA A 68 15.96 -12.67 -5.73
CA ALA A 68 16.06 -12.94 -4.30
C ALA A 68 15.58 -11.77 -3.42
N VAL A 69 15.77 -10.52 -3.87
CA VAL A 69 15.32 -9.32 -3.14
C VAL A 69 13.80 -9.29 -3.09
N GLY A 70 13.14 -9.36 -4.25
CA GLY A 70 11.68 -9.39 -4.32
C GLY A 70 11.05 -10.58 -3.59
N ARG A 71 11.72 -11.76 -3.61
CA ARG A 71 11.24 -12.92 -2.82
C ARG A 71 11.20 -12.63 -1.33
N ARG A 72 12.26 -12.02 -0.77
CA ARG A 72 12.29 -11.64 0.65
C ARG A 72 11.23 -10.58 0.99
N SER A 73 10.97 -9.64 0.09
CA SER A 73 9.90 -8.65 0.25
C SER A 73 8.52 -9.33 0.29
N LEU A 74 8.24 -10.26 -0.63
CA LEU A 74 6.97 -11.01 -0.62
C LEU A 74 6.81 -11.92 0.60
N GLU A 75 7.89 -12.46 1.16
CA GLU A 75 7.85 -13.23 2.41
C GLU A 75 7.49 -12.34 3.60
N ARG A 76 8.14 -11.17 3.73
CA ARG A 76 7.78 -10.18 4.75
C ARG A 76 6.32 -9.72 4.62
N ALA A 77 5.91 -9.40 3.39
CA ALA A 77 4.54 -9.03 3.11
C ALA A 77 3.53 -10.10 3.53
N TRP A 78 3.83 -11.35 3.27
CA TRP A 78 2.97 -12.47 3.69
C TRP A 78 2.81 -12.52 5.19
N ASP A 79 3.90 -12.40 5.95
CA ASP A 79 3.87 -12.40 7.42
C ASP A 79 3.14 -11.16 7.96
N PHE A 80 3.40 -9.98 7.38
CA PHE A 80 2.69 -8.76 7.71
C PHE A 80 1.18 -8.91 7.50
N HIS A 81 0.73 -9.38 6.34
CA HIS A 81 -0.69 -9.55 6.04
C HIS A 81 -1.39 -10.65 6.86
N ARG A 82 -0.63 -11.52 7.53
CA ARG A 82 -1.18 -12.46 8.52
C ARG A 82 -1.34 -11.83 9.89
N ALA A 83 -0.45 -10.92 10.25
CA ALA A 83 -0.45 -10.23 11.54
C ALA A 83 -1.41 -9.04 11.57
N VAL A 84 -1.55 -8.31 10.45
CA VAL A 84 -2.35 -7.09 10.37
C VAL A 84 -3.56 -7.30 9.47
N ARG A 85 -4.75 -7.02 10.01
CA ARG A 85 -6.01 -7.05 9.27
C ARG A 85 -6.74 -5.73 9.43
N HIS A 86 -7.03 -5.05 8.32
CA HIS A 86 -7.82 -3.83 8.32
C HIS A 86 -8.52 -3.68 6.96
N PRO A 87 -9.78 -3.17 6.89
CA PRO A 87 -10.54 -3.08 5.63
C PRO A 87 -9.88 -2.21 4.55
N VAL A 88 -9.06 -1.25 4.94
CA VAL A 88 -8.30 -0.37 4.03
C VAL A 88 -7.10 -1.10 3.42
N ILE A 89 -6.50 -2.06 4.13
CA ILE A 89 -5.36 -2.83 3.64
C ILE A 89 -5.85 -3.95 2.73
N VAL A 90 -5.40 -3.98 1.49
CA VAL A 90 -5.71 -5.08 0.56
C VAL A 90 -4.96 -6.33 1.00
N PRO A 91 -5.67 -7.38 1.48
CA PRO A 91 -5.00 -8.51 2.10
C PRO A 91 -4.38 -9.46 1.08
N GLN A 92 -3.22 -10.03 1.41
CA GLN A 92 -2.75 -11.26 0.77
C GLN A 92 -3.55 -12.44 1.36
N VAL A 93 -4.31 -13.13 0.51
CA VAL A 93 -5.28 -14.15 0.97
C VAL A 93 -4.82 -15.57 0.65
N HIS A 94 -3.92 -15.74 -0.31
CA HIS A 94 -3.40 -17.04 -0.70
C HIS A 94 -1.96 -16.93 -1.21
N ARG A 95 -1.20 -18.02 -1.05
CA ARG A 95 0.19 -18.14 -1.52
C ARG A 95 0.32 -19.39 -2.36
N ILE A 96 0.87 -19.24 -3.56
CA ILE A 96 1.10 -20.31 -4.53
C ILE A 96 2.60 -20.57 -4.59
N ALA A 97 3.02 -21.80 -4.37
CA ALA A 97 4.43 -22.20 -4.51
C ALA A 97 4.86 -22.14 -5.98
N LEU A 98 6.05 -21.60 -6.23
CA LEU A 98 6.69 -21.59 -7.55
C LEU A 98 7.97 -22.42 -7.51
N ARG A 99 8.59 -22.62 -8.69
CA ARG A 99 9.91 -23.28 -8.79
C ARG A 99 10.97 -22.51 -8.00
N ALA A 100 12.04 -23.23 -7.62
CA ALA A 100 13.22 -22.70 -6.93
C ALA A 100 12.90 -21.95 -5.60
N GLY A 101 11.83 -22.35 -4.91
CA GLY A 101 11.44 -21.77 -3.63
C GLY A 101 10.82 -20.37 -3.71
N ALA A 102 10.50 -19.90 -4.92
CA ALA A 102 9.74 -18.67 -5.10
C ALA A 102 8.26 -18.89 -4.76
N ALA A 103 7.51 -17.79 -4.61
CA ALA A 103 6.06 -17.83 -4.42
C ALA A 103 5.37 -16.70 -5.20
N ALA A 104 4.10 -16.96 -5.54
CA ALA A 104 3.17 -15.92 -5.90
C ALA A 104 2.21 -15.66 -4.74
N VAL A 105 1.82 -14.41 -4.54
CA VAL A 105 0.79 -14.02 -3.58
C VAL A 105 -0.45 -13.55 -4.31
N VAL A 106 -1.60 -13.89 -3.77
CA VAL A 106 -2.92 -13.60 -4.37
C VAL A 106 -3.67 -12.63 -3.46
N MET A 107 -4.19 -11.57 -4.07
CA MET A 107 -4.96 -10.51 -3.42
C MET A 107 -6.26 -10.27 -4.19
N PRO A 108 -7.36 -9.89 -3.53
CA PRO A 108 -8.54 -9.42 -4.24
C PRO A 108 -8.18 -8.14 -5.03
N TRP A 109 -8.61 -8.05 -6.28
CA TRP A 109 -8.51 -6.81 -7.03
C TRP A 109 -9.35 -5.72 -6.39
N ARG A 110 -8.82 -4.50 -6.35
CA ARG A 110 -9.56 -3.30 -5.98
C ARG A 110 -9.57 -2.33 -7.14
N ASP A 111 -10.73 -1.71 -7.36
CA ASP A 111 -10.85 -0.65 -8.33
C ASP A 111 -10.24 0.64 -7.79
N GLY A 112 -9.80 1.48 -8.70
CA GLY A 112 -9.14 2.73 -8.37
C GLY A 112 -7.83 2.91 -9.13
N GLU A 113 -7.18 4.01 -8.82
CA GLU A 113 -5.89 4.39 -9.38
C GLU A 113 -4.91 4.67 -8.24
N VAL A 114 -3.68 4.16 -8.32
CA VAL A 114 -2.62 4.57 -7.40
C VAL A 114 -2.34 6.06 -7.61
N LEU A 115 -2.10 6.78 -6.53
CA LEU A 115 -1.91 8.24 -6.62
C LEU A 115 -0.60 8.62 -7.31
N TYR A 116 0.37 7.71 -7.34
CA TYR A 116 1.61 7.87 -8.07
C TYR A 116 2.10 6.53 -8.60
N ASP A 117 2.47 6.48 -9.88
CA ASP A 117 3.08 5.30 -10.50
C ASP A 117 4.51 5.63 -10.96
N PRO A 118 5.55 5.07 -10.31
CA PRO A 118 6.94 5.30 -10.70
C PRO A 118 7.26 4.85 -12.14
N ALA A 119 6.55 3.83 -12.65
CA ALA A 119 6.75 3.33 -14.01
C ALA A 119 6.28 4.32 -15.09
N GLU A 120 5.41 5.25 -14.74
CA GLU A 120 4.88 6.29 -15.62
C GLU A 120 5.61 7.64 -15.47
N ARG A 121 6.81 7.67 -14.87
CA ARG A 121 7.63 8.90 -14.73
C ARG A 121 7.74 9.66 -16.04
N GLY A 122 7.45 10.97 -15.99
CA GLY A 122 7.46 11.88 -17.15
C GLY A 122 6.17 11.90 -17.96
N ARG A 123 5.21 11.01 -17.73
CA ARG A 123 3.88 11.05 -18.35
C ARG A 123 2.78 11.46 -17.36
N ARG A 124 2.91 11.09 -16.09
CA ARG A 124 1.95 11.36 -15.03
C ARG A 124 2.69 11.73 -13.74
N ASP A 125 3.29 12.90 -13.72
CA ASP A 125 3.77 13.45 -12.46
C ASP A 125 2.59 13.86 -11.57
N ARG A 126 2.86 14.21 -10.32
CA ARG A 126 1.84 14.55 -9.32
C ARG A 126 1.08 15.83 -9.64
N THR A 127 1.53 16.65 -10.57
CA THR A 127 1.00 17.97 -10.92
C THR A 127 0.37 18.03 -12.29
N THR A 128 0.67 17.06 -13.17
CA THR A 128 0.09 16.99 -14.50
C THR A 128 -1.44 16.98 -14.42
N PRO A 129 -2.13 17.91 -15.08
CA PRO A 129 -3.59 17.90 -15.10
C PRO A 129 -4.13 16.53 -15.54
N GLY A 130 -5.05 15.99 -14.76
CA GLY A 130 -5.62 14.66 -15.01
C GLY A 130 -4.83 13.49 -14.40
N SER A 131 -3.62 13.71 -13.84
CA SER A 131 -2.95 12.67 -13.07
C SER A 131 -3.80 12.28 -11.85
N PRO A 132 -3.69 11.03 -11.36
CA PRO A 132 -4.45 10.60 -10.17
C PRO A 132 -4.23 11.51 -8.97
N MET A 133 -3.00 11.94 -8.70
CA MET A 133 -2.69 12.85 -7.59
C MET A 133 -3.32 14.23 -7.80
N ALA A 134 -3.22 14.82 -8.99
CA ALA A 134 -3.83 16.14 -9.26
C ALA A 134 -5.35 16.08 -9.12
N ARG A 135 -5.99 15.03 -9.62
CA ARG A 135 -7.45 14.80 -9.48
C ARG A 135 -7.83 14.60 -8.00
N PHE A 136 -7.05 13.82 -7.25
CA PHE A 136 -7.28 13.58 -5.82
C PHE A 136 -7.17 14.89 -5.02
N ARG A 137 -6.14 15.68 -5.27
CA ARG A 137 -5.96 17.01 -4.65
C ARG A 137 -7.04 18.01 -5.04
N ALA A 138 -7.71 17.84 -6.16
CA ALA A 138 -8.85 18.68 -6.58
C ALA A 138 -10.17 18.32 -5.88
N LEU A 139 -10.24 17.20 -5.14
CA LEU A 139 -11.42 16.83 -4.38
C LEU A 139 -11.72 17.87 -3.27
N PRO A 140 -12.97 17.96 -2.78
CA PRO A 140 -13.28 18.71 -1.58
C PRO A 140 -12.38 18.30 -0.41
N VAL A 141 -11.93 19.28 0.40
CA VAL A 141 -11.01 19.04 1.54
C VAL A 141 -11.51 17.90 2.43
N ALA A 142 -12.78 17.87 2.77
CA ALA A 142 -13.37 16.82 3.61
C ALA A 142 -13.22 15.40 3.01
N ARG A 143 -13.16 15.26 1.67
CA ARG A 143 -12.90 13.96 1.03
C ARG A 143 -11.44 13.53 1.17
N VAL A 144 -10.52 14.48 1.06
CA VAL A 144 -9.09 14.23 1.25
C VAL A 144 -8.82 13.88 2.72
N GLU A 145 -9.40 14.62 3.66
CA GLU A 145 -9.32 14.34 5.10
C GLU A 145 -9.87 12.97 5.44
N ALA A 146 -11.03 12.59 4.89
CA ALA A 146 -11.59 11.25 5.08
C ALA A 146 -10.66 10.15 4.56
N ALA A 147 -9.96 10.37 3.46
CA ALA A 147 -8.96 9.42 2.96
C ALA A 147 -7.74 9.32 3.89
N ILE A 148 -7.24 10.46 4.40
CA ILE A 148 -6.17 10.49 5.41
C ILE A 148 -6.59 9.74 6.67
N ASP A 149 -7.79 9.97 7.18
CA ASP A 149 -8.32 9.26 8.35
C ASP A 149 -8.34 7.75 8.15
N ARG A 150 -8.72 7.26 6.96
CA ARG A 150 -8.67 5.84 6.64
C ARG A 150 -7.25 5.27 6.67
N VAL A 151 -6.28 6.04 6.18
CA VAL A 151 -4.86 5.66 6.25
C VAL A 151 -4.39 5.61 7.71
N LEU A 152 -4.77 6.59 8.54
CA LEU A 152 -4.45 6.60 9.97
C LEU A 152 -5.09 5.42 10.70
N ASP A 153 -6.37 5.11 10.46
CA ASP A 153 -7.05 3.94 11.04
C ASP A 153 -6.32 2.63 10.72
N ALA A 154 -5.88 2.46 9.47
CA ALA A 154 -5.09 1.29 9.09
C ALA A 154 -3.76 1.21 9.87
N HIS A 155 -3.10 2.35 10.10
CA HIS A 155 -1.83 2.39 10.80
C HIS A 155 -1.96 2.27 12.33
N LEU A 156 -3.13 2.52 12.90
CA LEU A 156 -3.44 2.11 14.28
C LEU A 156 -3.41 0.57 14.40
N ALA A 157 -3.93 -0.16 13.41
CA ALA A 157 -3.84 -1.61 13.39
C ALA A 157 -2.41 -2.12 13.17
N VAL A 158 -1.61 -1.42 12.33
CA VAL A 158 -0.18 -1.70 12.13
C VAL A 158 0.59 -1.54 13.45
N GLU A 159 0.39 -0.43 14.16
CA GLU A 159 0.99 -0.17 15.47
C GLU A 159 0.56 -1.22 16.51
N ALA A 160 -0.71 -1.55 16.58
CA ALA A 160 -1.25 -2.54 17.52
C ALA A 160 -0.65 -3.94 17.31
N ALA A 161 -0.27 -4.27 16.07
CA ALA A 161 0.41 -5.51 15.70
C ALA A 161 1.95 -5.43 15.88
N GLY A 162 2.49 -4.33 16.42
CA GLY A 162 3.93 -4.16 16.65
C GLY A 162 4.75 -4.03 15.35
N HIS A 163 4.17 -3.46 14.30
CA HIS A 163 4.86 -3.25 13.02
C HIS A 163 5.17 -1.77 12.78
N VAL A 164 6.17 -1.54 11.93
CA VAL A 164 6.61 -0.23 11.46
C VAL A 164 6.40 -0.15 9.96
N ALA A 165 5.87 0.98 9.49
CA ALA A 165 5.74 1.26 8.07
C ALA A 165 7.13 1.59 7.48
N VAL A 166 7.57 0.79 6.54
CA VAL A 166 8.75 1.04 5.71
C VAL A 166 8.27 1.14 4.28
N ASP A 167 8.80 2.08 3.52
CA ASP A 167 8.41 2.34 2.13
C ASP A 167 6.92 2.68 1.94
N LEU A 168 6.31 3.39 2.89
CA LEU A 168 5.00 3.97 2.65
C LEU A 168 5.14 5.22 1.77
N TYR A 169 4.47 5.23 0.64
CA TYR A 169 4.51 6.34 -0.31
C TYR A 169 3.14 6.50 -1.00
N ASP A 170 3.00 7.54 -1.79
CA ASP A 170 1.74 7.86 -2.48
C ASP A 170 1.33 6.83 -3.55
N GLY A 171 2.27 6.04 -4.08
CA GLY A 171 1.97 4.88 -4.93
C GLY A 171 1.38 3.68 -4.17
N ALA A 172 1.52 3.64 -2.84
CA ALA A 172 0.84 2.65 -2.00
C ALA A 172 -0.62 3.01 -1.70
N LEU A 173 -1.06 4.22 -2.06
CA LEU A 173 -2.44 4.67 -1.91
C LEU A 173 -3.21 4.49 -3.21
N LEU A 174 -4.16 3.57 -3.22
CA LEU A 174 -5.10 3.36 -4.32
C LEU A 174 -6.42 4.03 -3.96
N TYR A 175 -6.90 4.94 -4.81
CA TYR A 175 -8.14 5.66 -4.61
C TYR A 175 -9.16 5.36 -5.70
N ASP A 176 -10.33 4.89 -5.31
CA ASP A 176 -11.47 4.74 -6.19
C ASP A 176 -12.24 6.06 -6.26
N PHE A 177 -12.13 6.76 -7.38
CA PHE A 177 -12.78 8.04 -7.62
C PHE A 177 -14.30 7.93 -7.78
N THR A 178 -14.82 6.74 -8.05
CA THR A 178 -16.27 6.49 -8.20
C THR A 178 -16.92 6.20 -6.86
N ALA A 179 -16.35 5.27 -6.11
CA ALA A 179 -16.86 4.89 -4.79
C ALA A 179 -16.33 5.77 -3.64
N HIS A 180 -15.35 6.64 -3.91
CA HIS A 180 -14.62 7.43 -2.90
C HIS A 180 -14.02 6.56 -1.79
N GLN A 181 -13.41 5.44 -2.18
CA GLN A 181 -12.76 4.51 -1.27
C GLN A 181 -11.24 4.57 -1.38
N THR A 182 -10.58 4.51 -0.24
CA THR A 182 -9.12 4.43 -0.13
C THR A 182 -8.71 3.02 0.21
N HIS A 183 -7.71 2.50 -0.49
CA HIS A 183 -7.07 1.23 -0.17
C HIS A 183 -5.54 1.41 -0.08
N LEU A 184 -4.92 0.64 0.79
CA LEU A 184 -3.47 0.51 0.89
C LEU A 184 -3.03 -0.78 0.19
N VAL A 185 -2.06 -0.62 -0.69
CA VAL A 185 -1.43 -1.68 -1.49
C VAL A 185 0.09 -1.59 -1.37
N ASP A 186 0.81 -2.61 -1.79
CA ASP A 186 2.28 -2.59 -1.87
C ASP A 186 2.98 -2.31 -0.52
N LEU A 187 2.52 -2.98 0.55
CA LEU A 187 3.08 -2.86 1.90
C LEU A 187 4.17 -3.93 2.16
N ASP A 188 4.96 -4.25 1.14
CA ASP A 188 5.88 -5.39 1.14
C ASP A 188 7.10 -5.18 2.05
N GLU A 189 7.40 -3.95 2.43
CA GLU A 189 8.53 -3.61 3.28
C GLU A 189 8.14 -3.39 4.75
N TYR A 190 6.84 -3.44 5.10
CA TYR A 190 6.39 -3.37 6.49
C TYR A 190 6.94 -4.54 7.29
N ARG A 191 7.43 -4.27 8.49
CA ARG A 191 8.09 -5.29 9.31
C ARG A 191 7.89 -5.07 10.81
N PRO A 192 8.09 -6.11 11.63
CA PRO A 192 8.10 -5.95 13.09
C PRO A 192 9.12 -4.90 13.53
N GLY A 193 8.74 -4.11 14.50
CA GLY A 193 9.61 -3.06 15.09
C GLY A 193 9.51 -3.02 16.61
N PRO A 194 10.44 -2.31 17.29
CA PRO A 194 11.56 -1.56 16.71
C PRO A 194 12.68 -2.46 16.18
N PHE A 195 13.47 -1.95 15.24
CA PHE A 195 14.69 -2.62 14.75
C PHE A 195 15.81 -1.61 14.51
N VAL A 196 17.04 -2.09 14.44
CA VAL A 196 18.22 -1.27 14.12
C VAL A 196 18.49 -1.41 12.61
N LEU A 197 18.69 -0.27 11.92
CA LEU A 197 19.02 -0.27 10.51
C LEU A 197 20.46 -0.78 10.30
N ASP A 198 20.58 -1.91 9.61
CA ASP A 198 21.86 -2.58 9.32
C ASP A 198 22.43 -2.24 7.92
N ALA A 199 21.68 -1.50 7.12
CA ALA A 199 22.05 -1.02 5.78
C ALA A 199 22.34 0.49 5.81
N GLU A 200 22.89 1.02 4.71
CA GLU A 200 23.13 2.47 4.57
C GLU A 200 21.84 3.29 4.54
N ARG A 201 20.75 2.69 4.03
CA ARG A 201 19.41 3.27 4.03
C ARG A 201 18.35 2.18 3.87
N LEU A 202 17.12 2.51 4.26
CA LEU A 202 15.96 1.70 3.91
C LEU A 202 15.53 1.90 2.44
N PRO A 203 14.84 0.93 1.83
CA PRO A 203 14.10 1.18 0.60
C PRO A 203 13.03 2.23 0.85
N GLY A 204 12.68 3.01 -0.18
CA GLY A 204 11.61 3.96 -0.08
C GLY A 204 11.78 5.21 -0.92
N SER A 205 10.69 5.97 -1.02
CA SER A 205 10.66 7.28 -1.67
C SER A 205 11.34 8.32 -0.78
N THR A 206 12.54 8.76 -1.16
CA THR A 206 13.38 9.70 -0.39
C THR A 206 12.65 10.96 0.05
N ARG A 207 11.63 11.38 -0.70
CA ARG A 207 10.79 12.53 -0.40
C ARG A 207 9.97 12.36 0.89
N LEU A 208 9.61 11.12 1.24
CA LEU A 208 8.68 10.80 2.32
C LEU A 208 9.38 10.17 3.52
N MET A 209 10.60 9.69 3.35
CA MET A 209 11.38 8.99 4.35
C MET A 209 11.83 9.92 5.47
N ALA A 210 11.88 9.39 6.68
CA ALA A 210 12.40 10.07 7.86
C ALA A 210 13.95 10.10 7.85
N PRO A 211 14.58 11.09 8.51
CA PRO A 211 16.05 11.20 8.54
C PRO A 211 16.75 9.94 9.00
N GLU A 212 16.25 9.27 10.03
CA GLU A 212 16.84 8.04 10.58
C GLU A 212 16.83 6.86 9.60
N GLU A 213 16.00 6.89 8.56
CA GLU A 213 15.98 5.86 7.52
C GLU A 213 17.18 5.91 6.57
N PHE A 214 18.02 6.95 6.70
CA PHE A 214 19.26 7.15 5.94
C PHE A 214 20.50 6.97 6.82
N GLU A 215 20.36 6.51 8.06
CA GLU A 215 21.47 6.45 9.01
C GLU A 215 21.66 5.01 9.50
N ARG A 216 22.75 4.37 9.06
CA ARG A 216 23.11 3.04 9.53
C ARG A 216 23.33 3.02 11.05
N GLY A 217 22.68 2.10 11.74
CA GLY A 217 22.73 2.02 13.20
C GLY A 217 21.59 2.77 13.89
N ALA A 218 20.81 3.56 13.18
CA ALA A 218 19.63 4.22 13.75
C ALA A 218 18.54 3.22 14.14
N VAL A 219 17.78 3.57 15.15
CA VAL A 219 16.60 2.80 15.58
C VAL A 219 15.39 3.25 14.76
N ILE A 220 14.80 2.29 14.06
CA ILE A 220 13.56 2.48 13.29
C ILE A 220 12.41 1.94 14.16
N ASP A 221 11.52 2.83 14.55
CA ASP A 221 10.39 2.50 15.41
C ASP A 221 9.09 3.18 14.95
N ILE A 222 8.05 3.13 15.76
CA ILE A 222 6.73 3.67 15.41
C ILE A 222 6.75 5.19 15.15
N ARG A 223 7.74 5.93 15.66
CA ARG A 223 7.90 7.36 15.41
C ARG A 223 8.37 7.65 13.98
N THR A 224 9.04 6.67 13.34
CA THR A 224 9.32 6.69 11.89
C THR A 224 8.03 6.57 11.10
N THR A 225 7.10 5.69 11.53
CA THR A 225 5.75 5.61 10.94
C THR A 225 4.98 6.92 11.11
N VAL A 226 5.04 7.56 12.28
CA VAL A 226 4.42 8.88 12.51
C VAL A 226 4.96 9.92 11.51
N TYR A 227 6.27 9.92 11.26
CA TYR A 227 6.88 10.85 10.31
C TYR A 227 6.34 10.66 8.90
N VAL A 228 6.37 9.43 8.36
CA VAL A 228 5.91 9.20 6.99
C VAL A 228 4.41 9.47 6.84
N LEU A 229 3.59 9.17 7.85
CA LEU A 229 2.17 9.53 7.85
C LEU A 229 1.96 11.05 7.82
N GLY A 230 2.75 11.81 8.57
CA GLY A 230 2.76 13.28 8.52
C GLY A 230 3.13 13.79 7.12
N ARG A 231 4.15 13.22 6.48
CA ARG A 231 4.56 13.55 5.10
C ARG A 231 3.47 13.23 4.09
N ILE A 232 2.83 12.06 4.21
CA ILE A 232 1.71 11.66 3.34
C ILE A 232 0.54 12.63 3.50
N ALA A 233 0.10 12.92 4.72
CA ALA A 233 -1.02 13.83 4.96
C ALA A 233 -0.72 15.23 4.41
N ARG A 234 0.52 15.73 4.57
CA ARG A 234 0.99 16.98 3.98
C ARG A 234 0.90 16.95 2.46
N LEU A 235 1.41 15.88 1.83
CA LEU A 235 1.40 15.70 0.39
C LEU A 235 -0.03 15.66 -0.19
N LEU A 236 -0.94 14.98 0.48
CA LEU A 236 -2.31 14.79 0.00
C LEU A 236 -3.17 16.06 0.10
N LEU A 237 -3.00 16.83 1.16
CA LEU A 237 -3.84 18.02 1.43
C LEU A 237 -3.21 19.33 0.91
N ASP A 238 -2.08 19.25 0.24
CA ASP A 238 -1.51 20.38 -0.49
C ASP A 238 -2.10 20.46 -1.91
N ALA A 239 -2.31 21.67 -2.44
CA ALA A 239 -2.77 21.85 -3.81
C ALA A 239 -1.65 21.78 -4.85
N GLY A 240 -0.39 21.81 -4.41
CA GLY A 240 0.81 21.77 -5.24
C GLY A 240 1.84 20.74 -4.78
N ASP A 241 2.79 20.41 -5.64
CA ASP A 241 3.80 19.41 -5.33
C ASP A 241 4.93 19.91 -4.43
N GLU A 242 5.07 21.21 -4.29
CA GLU A 242 6.13 21.87 -3.52
C GLU A 242 5.71 22.20 -2.07
N GLU A 243 4.60 21.67 -1.60
CA GLU A 243 4.08 21.85 -0.24
C GLU A 243 3.85 23.33 0.13
N ARG A 244 3.41 24.15 -0.83
CA ARG A 244 3.23 25.61 -0.67
C ARG A 244 1.78 26.06 -0.71
N ALA A 245 0.85 25.16 -1.02
CA ALA A 245 -0.55 25.48 -1.20
C ALA A 245 -1.44 24.67 -0.25
N TRP A 246 -1.16 24.78 1.05
CA TRP A 246 -1.87 24.08 2.12
C TRP A 246 -3.36 24.40 2.11
N ARG A 247 -4.20 23.37 2.18
CA ARG A 247 -5.67 23.46 2.08
C ARG A 247 -6.38 23.10 3.39
N GLY A 248 -5.69 22.56 4.36
CA GLY A 248 -6.22 22.26 5.70
C GLY A 248 -6.21 23.47 6.61
N THR A 249 -6.53 23.28 7.90
CA THR A 249 -6.45 24.31 8.92
C THR A 249 -5.01 24.59 9.33
N ALA A 250 -4.75 25.75 9.96
CA ALA A 250 -3.45 26.05 10.55
C ALA A 250 -3.11 25.07 11.70
N ALA A 251 -4.13 24.62 12.44
CA ALA A 251 -3.96 23.63 13.52
C ALA A 251 -3.54 22.26 12.97
N GLN A 252 -4.14 21.80 11.87
CA GLN A 252 -3.70 20.58 11.19
C GLN A 252 -2.25 20.71 10.70
N LEU A 253 -1.89 21.85 10.12
CA LEU A 253 -0.52 22.09 9.67
C LEU A 253 0.48 21.96 10.84
N ALA A 254 0.19 22.58 11.98
CA ALA A 254 1.03 22.47 13.18
C ALA A 254 1.18 21.02 13.70
N VAL A 255 0.12 20.21 13.58
CA VAL A 255 0.16 18.78 13.91
C VAL A 255 1.12 18.04 12.97
N LEU A 256 1.06 18.32 11.66
CA LEU A 256 1.97 17.70 10.67
C LEU A 256 3.42 18.15 10.87
N GLU A 257 3.66 19.42 11.18
CA GLU A 257 4.99 19.95 11.50
C GLU A 257 5.60 19.23 12.71
N ARG A 258 4.80 18.97 13.75
CA ARG A 258 5.26 18.16 14.88
C ARG A 258 5.54 16.71 14.46
N ALA A 259 4.65 16.07 13.71
CA ALA A 259 4.83 14.69 13.26
C ALA A 259 6.10 14.50 12.42
N THR A 260 6.52 15.55 11.71
CA THR A 260 7.67 15.51 10.79
C THR A 260 8.94 16.20 11.34
N ARG A 261 9.05 16.34 12.66
CA ARG A 261 10.28 16.82 13.30
C ARG A 261 11.45 15.89 12.96
N PRO A 262 12.65 16.44 12.68
CA PRO A 262 13.83 15.63 12.41
C PRO A 262 14.17 14.67 13.56
N ASP A 263 14.16 15.15 14.80
CA ASP A 263 14.37 14.33 15.99
C ASP A 263 13.10 13.49 16.29
N PRO A 264 13.19 12.15 16.29
CA PRO A 264 12.07 11.28 16.67
C PRO A 264 11.51 11.57 18.08
N ALA A 265 12.31 12.08 19.01
CA ALA A 265 11.87 12.38 20.37
C ALA A 265 10.90 13.57 20.43
N GLU A 266 10.93 14.47 19.46
CA GLU A 266 10.04 15.64 19.37
C GLU A 266 8.70 15.32 18.70
N ARG A 267 8.56 14.16 18.04
CA ARG A 267 7.35 13.71 17.34
C ARG A 267 6.29 13.22 18.32
N PHE A 268 5.15 12.80 17.80
CA PHE A 268 4.22 11.99 18.59
C PHE A 268 4.85 10.61 18.85
N ALA A 269 4.75 10.16 20.09
CA ALA A 269 5.34 8.87 20.48
C ALA A 269 4.65 7.66 19.84
N ARG A 270 3.39 7.84 19.36
CA ARG A 270 2.53 6.79 18.82
C ARG A 270 1.65 7.33 17.71
N VAL A 271 1.23 6.45 16.79
CA VAL A 271 0.25 6.76 15.74
C VAL A 271 -1.06 7.23 16.36
N GLN A 272 -1.49 6.62 17.47
CA GLN A 272 -2.71 7.01 18.16
C GLN A 272 -2.70 8.50 18.54
N GLY A 273 -1.65 8.99 19.20
CA GLY A 273 -1.55 10.39 19.62
C GLY A 273 -1.51 11.36 18.42
N PHE A 274 -0.88 10.94 17.32
CA PHE A 274 -0.91 11.71 16.08
C PHE A 274 -2.31 11.76 15.47
N ALA A 275 -3.01 10.63 15.37
CA ALA A 275 -4.36 10.55 14.79
C ALA A 275 -5.39 11.36 15.62
N GLU A 276 -5.30 11.31 16.95
CA GLU A 276 -6.14 12.10 17.85
C GLU A 276 -5.91 13.62 17.67
N ALA A 277 -4.63 14.04 17.61
CA ALA A 277 -4.28 15.44 17.39
C ALA A 277 -4.74 15.92 16.00
N TRP A 278 -4.56 15.10 14.96
CA TRP A 278 -5.01 15.39 13.61
C TRP A 278 -6.52 15.62 13.55
N ARG A 279 -7.30 14.71 14.11
CA ARG A 279 -8.78 14.79 14.14
C ARG A 279 -9.28 15.97 14.97
N GLY A 280 -8.63 16.23 16.11
CA GLY A 280 -8.95 17.38 16.95
C GLY A 280 -8.64 18.75 16.32
N ALA A 281 -7.76 18.77 15.29
CA ALA A 281 -7.38 19.96 14.55
C ALA A 281 -8.25 20.20 13.29
N ALA A 282 -9.10 19.25 12.92
CA ALA A 282 -10.03 19.40 11.78
C ALA A 282 -11.11 20.46 12.09
N PRO A 283 -11.69 21.10 11.05
CA PRO A 283 -12.81 22.03 11.27
C PRO A 283 -13.97 21.33 11.98
N ALA A 284 -14.63 22.02 12.90
CA ALA A 284 -15.90 21.53 13.46
C ALA A 284 -16.90 21.33 12.31
N SER A 285 -17.50 20.16 12.23
CA SER A 285 -18.48 19.75 11.21
C SER A 285 -19.79 20.53 11.34
#